data_da6adece749171bbfaed739c94c4ea27
#
_entry.id   da6adece749171bbfaed739c94c4ea27
#
_cell.length_a   1.000
_cell.length_b   1.000
_cell.length_c   1.000
_cell.angle_alpha   90.00
_cell.angle_beta   90.00
_cell.angle_gamma   90.00
#
_symmetry.space_group_name_H-M   'P 1'
#
loop_
_entity.id
_entity.type
_entity.pdbx_description
1 polymer ?
#
loop_
_entity_poly.entity_id
_entity_poly.type
_entity_poly.pdbx_seq_one_letter_code
_entity_poly.pdbx_strand_id
1 'polypeptide(L)'
;IYSYYGGKKRCNIPPYQYNSFDLMKNRLAPVDMLDLADLIKGLPLQIEINIGSKKYLLAHAMTFDPALVEQDDTLYLEGLYDMEEYWRQGVKGYVSLVGHTDSSYQYNNSHGRYLDGQHSIWTNDLENVYMLDCGCGLPNGRLACICLETGERFYA
;
A
#
# COMPACT_ATOMS: atom_id res chain seq x y z
N ILE A 1 0.51 18.15 3.14
CA ILE A 1 0.36 19.29 2.22
C ILE A 1 -0.66 20.27 2.80
N TYR A 2 -1.90 19.86 3.10
CA TYR A 2 -2.92 20.72 3.71
C TYR A 2 -2.48 21.42 5.00
N SER A 3 -1.83 20.70 5.91
CA SER A 3 -1.36 21.26 7.17
C SER A 3 -0.27 22.32 6.99
N TYR A 4 0.47 22.27 5.90
CA TYR A 4 1.52 23.24 5.58
C TYR A 4 0.96 24.50 4.92
N TYR A 5 0.16 24.36 3.85
CA TYR A 5 -0.36 25.49 3.09
C TYR A 5 -1.71 26.01 3.60
N GLY A 6 -2.50 25.18 4.27
CA GLY A 6 -3.78 25.58 4.90
C GLY A 6 -3.65 26.28 6.25
N GLY A 7 -2.46 26.71 6.65
CA GLY A 7 -2.25 27.49 7.89
C GLY A 7 -2.30 26.70 9.20
N LYS A 8 -2.46 25.38 9.15
CA LYS A 8 -2.34 24.52 10.33
C LYS A 8 -0.91 24.00 10.45
N LYS A 9 -0.06 24.68 11.20
CA LYS A 9 1.28 24.22 11.58
C LYS A 9 1.18 22.95 12.43
N ARG A 10 1.00 21.79 11.84
CA ARG A 10 1.17 20.49 12.48
C ARG A 10 1.77 19.50 11.47
N CYS A 11 3.07 19.56 11.33
CA CYS A 11 3.80 18.40 10.86
C CYS A 11 5.14 18.36 11.60
N ASN A 12 5.21 17.58 12.66
CA ASN A 12 6.48 17.10 13.21
C ASN A 12 6.97 15.95 12.30
N ILE A 13 7.34 16.27 11.07
CA ILE A 13 8.06 15.30 10.22
C ILE A 13 9.48 15.23 10.76
N PRO A 14 9.98 14.08 11.16
CA PRO A 14 11.36 13.93 11.61
C PRO A 14 12.33 14.43 10.55
N PRO A 15 13.42 15.13 10.94
CA PRO A 15 14.30 15.87 10.02
C PRO A 15 15.17 14.99 9.10
N TYR A 16 15.08 13.68 9.17
CA TYR A 16 15.96 12.77 8.45
C TYR A 16 15.28 11.97 7.32
N GLN A 17 14.09 12.35 6.91
CA GLN A 17 13.43 11.68 5.79
C GLN A 17 13.19 12.66 4.65
N TYR A 18 13.85 12.43 3.52
CA TYR A 18 13.48 13.02 2.24
C TYR A 18 12.11 12.46 1.85
N ASN A 19 11.06 13.22 2.09
CA ASN A 19 9.73 12.84 1.63
C ASN A 19 9.41 13.52 0.30
N SER A 20 8.44 12.97 -0.41
CA SER A 20 8.01 13.50 -1.72
C SER A 20 7.57 14.97 -1.64
N PHE A 21 7.05 15.42 -0.50
CA PHE A 21 6.67 16.80 -0.27
C PHE A 21 7.88 17.74 -0.33
N ASP A 22 9.00 17.39 0.31
CA ASP A 22 10.22 18.20 0.30
C ASP A 22 10.83 18.32 -1.10
N LEU A 23 10.68 17.27 -1.92
CA LEU A 23 11.11 17.31 -3.32
C LEU A 23 10.21 18.22 -4.17
N MET A 24 8.92 18.23 -3.92
CA MET A 24 7.92 18.96 -4.71
C MET A 24 7.79 20.44 -4.31
N LYS A 25 7.89 20.78 -3.02
CA LYS A 25 7.64 22.13 -2.50
C LYS A 25 8.50 23.22 -3.16
N ASN A 26 9.68 22.86 -3.68
CA ASN A 26 10.59 23.76 -4.38
C ASN A 26 10.40 23.74 -5.91
N ARG A 27 9.52 22.91 -6.44
CA ARG A 27 9.28 22.73 -7.88
C ARG A 27 7.89 23.18 -8.31
N LEU A 28 6.93 23.20 -7.39
CA LEU A 28 5.55 23.57 -7.62
C LEU A 28 5.19 24.85 -6.90
N ALA A 29 4.34 25.68 -7.50
CA ALA A 29 3.78 26.83 -6.82
C ALA A 29 2.84 26.37 -5.67
N PRO A 30 2.62 27.20 -4.63
CA PRO A 30 1.71 26.84 -3.54
C PRO A 30 0.29 26.48 -3.99
N VAL A 31 -0.23 27.11 -5.02
CA VAL A 31 -1.55 26.79 -5.59
C VAL A 31 -1.55 25.39 -6.19
N ASP A 32 -0.54 25.03 -6.98
CA ASP A 32 -0.43 23.69 -7.58
C ASP A 32 -0.29 22.60 -6.51
N MET A 33 0.35 22.92 -5.39
CA MET A 33 0.47 21.99 -4.24
C MET A 33 -0.88 21.79 -3.53
N LEU A 34 -1.72 22.83 -3.46
CA LEU A 34 -3.09 22.69 -2.92
C LEU A 34 -3.98 21.88 -3.86
N ASP A 35 -3.92 22.15 -5.16
CA ASP A 35 -4.66 21.42 -6.18
C ASP A 35 -4.27 19.94 -6.18
N LEU A 36 -2.98 19.63 -6.04
CA LEU A 36 -2.49 18.26 -5.87
C LEU A 36 -3.02 17.61 -4.58
N ALA A 37 -3.08 18.36 -3.49
CA ALA A 37 -3.60 17.87 -2.22
C ALA A 37 -5.11 17.56 -2.32
N ASP A 38 -5.88 18.41 -3.00
CA ASP A 38 -7.30 18.19 -3.26
C ASP A 38 -7.52 16.95 -4.15
N LEU A 39 -6.71 16.81 -5.20
CA LEU A 39 -6.74 15.62 -6.04
C LEU A 39 -6.49 14.34 -5.22
N ILE A 40 -5.41 14.30 -4.43
CA ILE A 40 -5.06 13.13 -3.61
C ILE A 40 -6.17 12.82 -2.60
N LYS A 41 -6.75 13.85 -1.96
CA LYS A 41 -7.85 13.67 -1.02
C LYS A 41 -9.11 13.08 -1.66
N GLY A 42 -9.31 13.34 -2.95
CA GLY A 42 -10.43 12.79 -3.72
C GLY A 42 -10.20 11.38 -4.24
N LEU A 43 -9.01 10.80 -4.09
CA LEU A 43 -8.75 9.42 -4.52
C LEU A 43 -9.41 8.42 -3.57
N PRO A 44 -9.90 7.29 -4.09
CA PRO A 44 -10.43 6.22 -3.24
C PRO A 44 -9.33 5.61 -2.38
N LEU A 45 -9.63 5.32 -1.13
CA LEU A 45 -8.73 4.62 -0.21
C LEU A 45 -8.55 3.16 -0.59
N GLN A 46 -9.57 2.57 -1.20
CA GLN A 46 -9.59 1.20 -1.69
C GLN A 46 -10.33 1.13 -3.02
N ILE A 47 -9.86 0.27 -3.90
CA ILE A 47 -10.48 0.01 -5.20
C ILE A 47 -10.90 -1.46 -5.25
N GLU A 48 -12.14 -1.73 -5.66
CA GLU A 48 -12.61 -3.07 -6.02
C GLU A 48 -12.58 -3.24 -7.52
N ILE A 49 -11.99 -4.36 -7.99
CA ILE A 49 -12.01 -4.75 -9.40
C ILE A 49 -12.37 -6.23 -9.54
N ASN A 50 -12.98 -6.57 -10.67
CA ASN A 50 -13.34 -7.95 -11.00
C ASN A 50 -12.60 -8.39 -12.25
N ILE A 51 -11.87 -9.50 -12.17
CA ILE A 51 -11.14 -10.09 -13.30
C ILE A 51 -11.50 -11.57 -13.38
N GLY A 52 -12.19 -11.96 -14.44
CA GLY A 52 -12.75 -13.30 -14.56
C GLY A 52 -13.75 -13.58 -13.42
N SER A 53 -13.51 -14.64 -12.67
CA SER A 53 -14.32 -15.03 -11.49
C SER A 53 -13.79 -14.51 -10.17
N LYS A 54 -12.65 -13.82 -10.17
CA LYS A 54 -11.99 -13.31 -8.96
C LYS A 54 -12.34 -11.85 -8.71
N LYS A 55 -12.54 -11.52 -7.44
CA LYS A 55 -12.71 -10.15 -6.95
C LYS A 55 -11.42 -9.72 -6.25
N TYR A 56 -10.95 -8.55 -6.58
CA TYR A 56 -9.73 -7.99 -6.00
C TYR A 56 -10.04 -6.70 -5.26
N LEU A 57 -9.35 -6.51 -4.14
CA LEU A 57 -9.29 -5.25 -3.40
C LEU A 57 -7.86 -4.72 -3.46
N LEU A 58 -7.72 -3.46 -3.82
CA LEU A 58 -6.45 -2.76 -3.90
C LEU A 58 -6.47 -1.60 -2.92
N ALA A 59 -5.48 -1.52 -2.05
CA ALA A 59 -5.28 -0.40 -1.14
C ALA A 59 -3.79 -0.14 -0.93
N HIS A 60 -3.45 1.02 -0.33
CA HIS A 60 -2.04 1.34 -0.08
C HIS A 60 -1.42 0.37 0.93
N ALA A 61 -2.03 0.19 2.12
CA ALA A 61 -1.46 -0.65 3.18
C ALA A 61 -2.33 -1.85 3.57
N MET A 62 -3.65 -1.68 3.72
CA MET A 62 -4.57 -2.77 4.07
C MET A 62 -5.89 -2.62 3.34
N THR A 63 -6.58 -3.73 3.12
CA THR A 63 -7.92 -3.79 2.53
C THR A 63 -8.94 -4.27 3.54
N PHE A 64 -10.19 -3.83 3.36
CA PHE A 64 -11.31 -4.20 4.22
C PHE A 64 -12.53 -4.63 3.39
N ASP A 65 -13.41 -5.42 3.98
CA ASP A 65 -14.65 -5.83 3.34
C ASP A 65 -15.49 -4.57 3.00
N PRO A 66 -15.80 -4.34 1.72
CA PRO A 66 -16.61 -3.18 1.30
C PRO A 66 -17.99 -3.11 1.93
N ALA A 67 -18.51 -4.24 2.47
CA ALA A 67 -19.79 -4.28 3.17
C ALA A 67 -19.70 -3.81 4.63
N LEU A 68 -18.49 -3.66 5.19
CA LEU A 68 -18.31 -3.14 6.54
C LEU A 68 -18.39 -1.62 6.54
N VAL A 69 -19.03 -1.09 7.57
CA VAL A 69 -19.16 0.35 7.79
C VAL A 69 -17.79 0.96 8.07
N GLU A 70 -17.57 2.15 7.54
CA GLU A 70 -16.40 3.03 7.63
C GLU A 70 -15.28 2.59 8.56
N GLN A 71 -14.16 2.21 7.97
CA GLN A 71 -12.89 2.04 8.68
C GLN A 71 -12.16 3.38 8.78
N ASP A 72 -11.29 3.52 9.76
CA ASP A 72 -10.39 4.66 9.86
C ASP A 72 -9.47 4.71 8.62
N ASP A 73 -9.41 5.87 7.95
CA ASP A 73 -8.58 6.10 6.78
C ASP A 73 -7.10 5.69 7.01
N THR A 74 -6.64 5.83 8.26
CA THR A 74 -5.29 5.45 8.68
C THR A 74 -5.01 3.96 8.42
N LEU A 75 -5.99 3.09 8.58
CA LEU A 75 -5.83 1.66 8.36
C LEU A 75 -5.56 1.32 6.89
N TYR A 76 -6.20 2.05 5.96
CA TYR A 76 -5.93 1.88 4.52
C TYR A 76 -4.55 2.40 4.11
N LEU A 77 -4.04 3.44 4.81
CA LEU A 77 -2.84 4.18 4.43
C LEU A 77 -1.58 3.74 5.17
N GLU A 78 -1.70 3.32 6.43
CA GLU A 78 -0.57 2.93 7.27
C GLU A 78 -0.60 1.45 7.65
N GLY A 79 -1.80 0.85 7.68
CA GLY A 79 -2.01 -0.54 8.09
C GLY A 79 -1.72 -0.76 9.57
N LEU A 80 -1.91 -2.01 10.00
CA LEU A 80 -1.48 -2.48 11.32
C LEU A 80 -0.70 -3.78 11.16
N TYR A 81 0.54 -3.77 11.58
CA TYR A 81 1.46 -4.92 11.45
C TYR A 81 1.08 -6.10 12.35
N ASP A 82 0.43 -5.83 13.46
CA ASP A 82 0.00 -6.80 14.46
C ASP A 82 -1.37 -7.44 14.16
N MET A 83 -1.99 -7.09 13.03
CA MET A 83 -3.22 -7.75 12.58
C MET A 83 -2.93 -9.12 11.94
N GLU A 84 -2.46 -10.07 12.75
CA GLU A 84 -2.13 -11.43 12.31
C GLU A 84 -3.29 -12.11 11.56
N GLU A 85 -4.51 -11.88 12.02
CA GLU A 85 -5.74 -12.41 11.40
C GLU A 85 -5.87 -11.97 9.92
N TYR A 86 -5.62 -10.69 9.64
CA TYR A 86 -5.65 -10.16 8.27
C TYR A 86 -4.60 -10.82 7.39
N TRP A 87 -3.35 -10.91 7.87
CA TRP A 87 -2.27 -11.50 7.10
C TRP A 87 -2.48 -12.99 6.84
N ARG A 88 -3.14 -13.68 7.76
CA ARG A 88 -3.44 -15.10 7.64
C ARG A 88 -4.65 -15.41 6.78
N GLN A 89 -5.75 -14.65 6.89
CA GLN A 89 -7.03 -14.97 6.27
C GLN A 89 -7.45 -14.04 5.13
N GLY A 90 -6.96 -12.81 5.12
CA GLY A 90 -7.39 -11.79 4.17
C GLY A 90 -8.85 -11.38 4.34
N VAL A 91 -9.39 -10.77 3.30
CA VAL A 91 -10.81 -10.38 3.24
C VAL A 91 -11.61 -11.48 2.54
N LYS A 92 -12.63 -11.99 3.22
CA LYS A 92 -13.43 -13.12 2.72
C LYS A 92 -14.07 -12.82 1.36
N GLY A 93 -13.80 -13.67 0.39
CA GLY A 93 -14.34 -13.57 -0.97
C GLY A 93 -13.56 -12.66 -1.90
N TYR A 94 -12.43 -12.10 -1.43
CA TYR A 94 -11.56 -11.21 -2.19
C TYR A 94 -10.10 -11.67 -2.18
N VAL A 95 -9.36 -11.18 -3.16
CA VAL A 95 -7.90 -11.19 -3.17
C VAL A 95 -7.42 -9.77 -2.91
N SER A 96 -6.67 -9.58 -1.84
CA SER A 96 -6.12 -8.29 -1.40
C SER A 96 -4.75 -8.03 -2.00
N LEU A 97 -4.55 -6.85 -2.57
CA LEU A 97 -3.27 -6.38 -3.12
C LEU A 97 -2.87 -5.11 -2.37
N VAL A 98 -1.77 -5.16 -1.64
CA VAL A 98 -1.30 -4.09 -0.76
C VAL A 98 0.18 -3.82 -0.94
N GLY A 99 0.62 -2.62 -0.55
CA GLY A 99 2.00 -2.18 -0.51
C GLY A 99 2.37 -1.60 0.86
N HIS A 100 3.03 -0.42 0.87
CA HIS A 100 3.42 0.36 2.03
C HIS A 100 4.46 -0.31 2.94
N THR A 101 4.20 -1.55 3.34
CA THR A 101 5.13 -2.33 4.15
C THR A 101 5.96 -3.20 3.24
N ASP A 102 7.28 -3.09 3.36
CA ASP A 102 8.20 -3.99 2.67
C ASP A 102 7.88 -5.44 3.03
N SER A 103 7.74 -6.28 2.01
CA SER A 103 7.45 -7.70 2.14
C SER A 103 8.44 -8.44 3.07
N SER A 104 9.66 -7.91 3.26
CA SER A 104 10.65 -8.49 4.18
C SER A 104 10.20 -8.53 5.65
N TYR A 105 9.23 -7.71 6.06
CA TYR A 105 8.60 -7.81 7.38
C TYR A 105 7.93 -9.16 7.61
N GLN A 106 7.55 -9.86 6.54
CA GLN A 106 6.95 -11.19 6.62
C GLN A 106 7.98 -12.33 6.61
N TYR A 107 9.28 -12.02 6.72
CA TYR A 107 10.37 -13.02 6.60
C TYR A 107 10.20 -14.23 7.53
N ASN A 108 9.71 -14.01 8.75
CA ASN A 108 9.48 -15.06 9.74
C ASN A 108 8.00 -15.48 9.86
N ASN A 109 7.13 -14.98 8.97
CA ASN A 109 5.71 -15.32 9.02
C ASN A 109 5.49 -16.76 8.52
N SER A 110 5.01 -17.63 9.40
CA SER A 110 4.74 -19.04 9.10
C SER A 110 3.47 -19.25 8.25
N HIS A 111 2.70 -18.18 7.98
CA HIS A 111 1.42 -18.24 7.27
C HIS A 111 1.50 -17.70 5.84
N GLY A 112 2.65 -17.79 5.21
CA GLY A 112 2.83 -17.34 3.84
C GLY A 112 4.24 -17.58 3.32
N ARG A 113 4.49 -17.12 2.09
CA ARG A 113 5.76 -17.31 1.40
C ARG A 113 6.06 -16.20 0.39
N TYR A 114 7.32 -16.04 0.07
CA TYR A 114 7.76 -15.30 -1.11
C TYR A 114 7.50 -16.12 -2.38
N LEU A 115 7.04 -15.46 -3.44
CA LEU A 115 6.74 -16.13 -4.69
C LEU A 115 7.99 -16.40 -5.53
N ASP A 116 8.99 -15.52 -5.47
CA ASP A 116 10.18 -15.59 -6.33
C ASP A 116 11.49 -15.32 -5.53
N GLY A 117 11.56 -15.86 -4.31
CA GLY A 117 12.71 -15.69 -3.41
C GLY A 117 12.63 -14.40 -2.57
N GLN A 118 13.71 -14.10 -1.86
CA GLN A 118 13.76 -12.89 -1.00
C GLN A 118 13.55 -11.61 -1.81
N HIS A 119 12.97 -10.59 -1.16
CA HIS A 119 12.65 -9.30 -1.79
C HIS A 119 11.76 -9.45 -3.04
N SER A 120 10.83 -10.39 -2.99
CA SER A 120 9.78 -10.55 -4.00
C SER A 120 8.39 -10.39 -3.40
N ILE A 121 7.37 -10.44 -4.23
CA ILE A 121 5.98 -10.44 -3.77
C ILE A 121 5.80 -11.57 -2.76
N TRP A 122 5.26 -11.21 -1.59
CA TRP A 122 4.85 -12.16 -0.58
C TRP A 122 3.35 -12.45 -0.71
N THR A 123 2.94 -13.69 -0.44
CA THR A 123 1.52 -14.07 -0.35
C THR A 123 1.29 -14.97 0.86
N ASN A 124 0.10 -14.89 1.45
CA ASN A 124 -0.29 -15.80 2.51
C ASN A 124 -0.60 -17.23 1.98
N ASP A 125 -0.77 -18.21 2.87
CA ASP A 125 -1.03 -19.61 2.52
C ASP A 125 -2.32 -19.81 1.73
N LEU A 126 -3.29 -18.91 1.89
CA LEU A 126 -4.55 -18.93 1.15
C LEU A 126 -4.46 -18.26 -0.24
N GLU A 127 -3.33 -17.66 -0.57
CA GLU A 127 -3.11 -16.89 -1.82
C GLU A 127 -4.17 -15.82 -2.06
N ASN A 128 -4.61 -15.18 -0.98
CA ASN A 128 -5.62 -14.13 -1.04
C ASN A 128 -5.17 -12.79 -0.42
N VAL A 129 -3.92 -12.70 0.02
CA VAL A 129 -3.25 -11.43 0.38
C VAL A 129 -1.90 -11.41 -0.30
N TYR A 130 -1.62 -10.36 -1.08
CA TYR A 130 -0.35 -10.14 -1.77
C TYR A 130 0.26 -8.82 -1.33
N MET A 131 1.49 -8.85 -0.82
CA MET A 131 2.30 -7.67 -0.55
C MET A 131 3.19 -7.37 -1.75
N LEU A 132 2.95 -6.24 -2.39
CA LEU A 132 3.65 -5.83 -3.62
C LEU A 132 4.84 -4.90 -3.37
N ASP A 133 4.96 -4.34 -2.16
CA ASP A 133 6.13 -3.56 -1.80
C ASP A 133 7.29 -4.49 -1.49
N CYS A 134 8.23 -4.58 -2.42
CA CYS A 134 9.43 -5.40 -2.29
C CYS A 134 10.66 -4.57 -1.92
N GLY A 135 10.46 -3.42 -1.29
CA GLY A 135 11.51 -2.54 -0.79
C GLY A 135 12.21 -1.72 -1.88
N CYS A 136 11.51 -1.37 -2.97
CA CYS A 136 12.10 -0.55 -4.04
C CYS A 136 12.75 0.72 -3.47
N GLY A 137 14.04 0.94 -3.78
CA GLY A 137 14.84 2.03 -3.24
C GLY A 137 15.65 1.68 -1.98
N LEU A 138 15.42 0.52 -1.38
CA LEU A 138 16.25 -0.04 -0.31
C LEU A 138 17.37 -0.94 -0.88
N PRO A 139 18.47 -1.17 -0.12
CA PRO A 139 19.47 -2.16 -0.52
C PRO A 139 18.84 -3.55 -0.73
N ASN A 140 19.07 -4.13 -1.91
CA ASN A 140 18.47 -5.40 -2.36
C ASN A 140 16.95 -5.38 -2.59
N GLY A 141 16.29 -4.23 -2.44
CA GLY A 141 14.87 -4.07 -2.76
C GLY A 141 14.62 -4.11 -4.27
N ARG A 142 13.39 -4.41 -4.65
CA ARG A 142 12.96 -4.57 -6.05
C ARG A 142 11.66 -3.82 -6.30
N LEU A 143 11.50 -3.25 -7.48
CA LEU A 143 10.18 -2.82 -7.95
C LEU A 143 9.44 -4.06 -8.46
N ALA A 144 8.25 -4.32 -7.97
CA ALA A 144 7.45 -5.49 -8.35
C ALA A 144 6.15 -5.09 -9.05
N CYS A 145 5.74 -5.92 -10.00
CA CYS A 145 4.44 -5.82 -10.68
C CYS A 145 3.87 -7.23 -10.89
N ILE A 146 2.55 -7.36 -10.83
CA ILE A 146 1.82 -8.60 -11.13
C ILE A 146 0.72 -8.33 -12.15
N CYS A 147 0.63 -9.16 -13.18
CA CYS A 147 -0.49 -9.21 -14.11
C CYS A 147 -1.60 -10.06 -13.48
N LEU A 148 -2.75 -9.47 -13.17
CA LEU A 148 -3.81 -10.16 -12.44
C LEU A 148 -4.57 -11.18 -13.29
N GLU A 149 -4.56 -11.01 -14.60
CA GLU A 149 -5.18 -11.94 -15.56
C GLU A 149 -4.39 -13.26 -15.67
N THR A 150 -3.07 -13.15 -15.71
CA THR A 150 -2.17 -14.29 -15.98
C THR A 150 -1.44 -14.79 -14.74
N GLY A 151 -1.32 -13.96 -13.70
CA GLY A 151 -0.48 -14.19 -12.53
C GLY A 151 1.02 -14.02 -12.80
N GLU A 152 1.41 -13.52 -14.00
CA GLU A 152 2.80 -13.25 -14.36
C GLU A 152 3.35 -12.09 -13.52
N ARG A 153 4.57 -12.24 -13.03
CA ARG A 153 5.23 -11.30 -12.15
C ARG A 153 6.50 -10.75 -12.79
N PHE A 154 6.72 -9.46 -12.59
CA PHE A 154 7.86 -8.73 -13.14
C PHE A 154 8.59 -8.02 -12.01
N TYR A 155 9.91 -7.97 -12.09
CA TYR A 155 10.77 -7.32 -11.10
C TYR A 155 11.88 -6.52 -11.79
N ALA A 156 12.18 -5.33 -11.23
CA ALA A 156 13.27 -4.48 -11.67
C ALA A 156 14.10 -3.98 -10.47
#